data_5fb4d8868ea761b08b29902f0342ee9b
#
_entry.id   5fb4d8868ea761b08b29902f0342ee9b
#
_cell.length_a   1.000
_cell.length_b   1.000
_cell.length_c   1.000
_cell.angle_alpha   90.00
_cell.angle_beta   90.00
_cell.angle_gamma   90.00
#
_symmetry.space_group_name_H-M   'P 1'
#
loop_
_entity.id
_entity.type
_entity.pdbx_description
1 polymer ?
#
loop_
_entity_poly.entity_id
_entity_poly.type
_entity_poly.pdbx_seq_one_letter_code
_entity_poly.pdbx_strand_id
1 'polypeptide(L)'
;MLVTLIHNPNAGDQDESGKSLRKLLEGAGYEVRYRSAKEDGWKQALKKDADLVVIAGGDGTVGRVARRMAGRGIPLAILPSGTANNIARSLGQHERPFEELVSGWETAGRAKLDVCSAKGPWGARNFIEGIGVGLFAGLLADSEDEKETKGTAKRKVDSALRRLKRATRQAEAIQVVASLDGRDISGRYLMLEALNLHYVGPNMRLALEGQPGDGQFEVVLVTEDERTRFVQYLDAWQENRERLAILPSHRGKRLHIEWTGFPLHIDDKLYPKKNPEPKEIAGVVDAAVSADTVEFLMPK
;
A
#
# COMPACT_ATOMS: atom_id res chain seq x y z
N MET A 1 -23.49 7.18 16.85
CA MET A 1 -22.02 7.21 16.71
C MET A 1 -21.65 8.21 15.63
N LEU A 2 -20.73 9.15 15.93
CA LEU A 2 -20.30 10.19 14.98
C LEU A 2 -19.20 9.65 14.06
N VAL A 3 -19.46 9.66 12.75
CA VAL A 3 -18.54 9.15 11.71
C VAL A 3 -17.98 10.31 10.89
N THR A 4 -16.67 10.36 10.72
CA THR A 4 -16.06 11.21 9.70
C THR A 4 -15.78 10.38 8.44
N LEU A 5 -16.56 10.63 7.36
CA LEU A 5 -16.41 9.98 6.08
C LEU A 5 -15.46 10.78 5.17
N ILE A 6 -14.33 10.19 4.82
CA ILE A 6 -13.40 10.71 3.81
C ILE A 6 -13.57 9.91 2.51
N HIS A 7 -14.07 10.57 1.47
CA HIS A 7 -14.39 9.95 0.19
C HIS A 7 -13.49 10.48 -0.93
N ASN A 8 -12.95 9.58 -1.73
CA ASN A 8 -12.26 9.93 -2.99
C ASN A 8 -13.16 9.63 -4.20
N PRO A 9 -13.85 10.63 -4.77
CA PRO A 9 -14.79 10.41 -5.89
C PRO A 9 -14.12 9.96 -7.19
N ASN A 10 -12.80 9.99 -7.27
CA ASN A 10 -12.05 9.54 -8.45
C ASN A 10 -11.41 8.15 -8.23
N ALA A 11 -11.83 7.41 -7.21
CA ALA A 11 -11.30 6.07 -6.96
C ALA A 11 -12.01 5.03 -7.85
N GLY A 12 -11.25 4.04 -8.32
CA GLY A 12 -11.78 2.90 -9.05
C GLY A 12 -12.61 3.25 -10.28
N ASP A 13 -13.75 2.61 -10.38
CA ASP A 13 -14.70 2.78 -11.49
C ASP A 13 -15.69 3.93 -11.27
N GLN A 14 -15.57 4.67 -10.16
CA GLN A 14 -16.37 5.84 -9.78
C GLN A 14 -17.87 5.55 -9.58
N ASP A 15 -18.19 4.30 -9.21
CA ASP A 15 -19.57 3.82 -9.09
C ASP A 15 -20.33 4.43 -7.91
N GLU A 16 -19.59 4.91 -6.89
CA GLU A 16 -20.18 5.40 -5.63
C GLU A 16 -20.12 6.91 -5.51
N SER A 17 -21.28 7.53 -5.35
CA SER A 17 -21.37 8.95 -5.06
C SER A 17 -21.26 9.25 -3.56
N GLY A 18 -20.74 10.43 -3.22
CA GLY A 18 -20.73 10.86 -1.81
C GLY A 18 -22.11 10.92 -1.18
N LYS A 19 -23.17 11.10 -2.00
CA LYS A 19 -24.56 11.09 -1.54
C LYS A 19 -25.04 9.69 -1.22
N SER A 20 -24.71 8.68 -2.06
CA SER A 20 -25.08 7.27 -1.81
C SER A 20 -24.37 6.75 -0.56
N LEU A 21 -23.07 7.03 -0.42
CA LEU A 21 -22.29 6.64 0.78
C LEU A 21 -22.85 7.26 2.06
N ARG A 22 -23.20 8.55 2.04
CA ARG A 22 -23.84 9.19 3.19
C ARG A 22 -25.16 8.53 3.54
N LYS A 23 -26.03 8.29 2.53
CA LYS A 23 -27.34 7.64 2.74
C LYS A 23 -27.18 6.24 3.33
N LEU A 24 -26.17 5.47 2.88
CA LEU A 24 -25.85 4.16 3.42
C LEU A 24 -25.51 4.23 4.92
N LEU A 25 -24.59 5.13 5.30
CA LEU A 25 -24.17 5.28 6.69
C LEU A 25 -25.28 5.86 7.59
N GLU A 26 -26.00 6.88 7.13
CA GLU A 26 -27.14 7.49 7.84
C GLU A 26 -28.26 6.45 8.03
N GLY A 27 -28.51 5.60 7.01
CA GLY A 27 -29.47 4.49 7.09
C GLY A 27 -29.08 3.39 8.09
N ALA A 28 -27.80 3.25 8.37
CA ALA A 28 -27.26 2.37 9.41
C ALA A 28 -27.19 3.05 10.81
N GLY A 29 -27.78 4.25 10.98
CA GLY A 29 -27.87 4.93 12.27
C GLY A 29 -26.65 5.80 12.65
N TYR A 30 -25.73 6.06 11.73
CA TYR A 30 -24.57 6.92 11.99
C TYR A 30 -24.86 8.40 11.72
N GLU A 31 -24.31 9.29 12.55
CA GLU A 31 -24.22 10.71 12.26
C GLU A 31 -23.00 10.97 11.38
N VAL A 32 -23.17 11.52 10.16
CA VAL A 32 -22.10 11.55 9.14
C VAL A 32 -21.59 12.95 8.87
N ARG A 33 -20.29 13.14 9.14
CA ARG A 33 -19.51 14.29 8.67
C ARG A 33 -18.78 13.91 7.40
N TYR A 34 -19.31 14.30 6.24
CA TYR A 34 -18.70 14.02 4.93
C TYR A 34 -17.62 15.03 4.55
N ARG A 35 -16.53 14.54 3.94
CA ARG A 35 -15.50 15.33 3.25
C ARG A 35 -14.98 14.58 2.03
N SER A 36 -14.87 15.32 0.91
CA SER A 36 -14.15 14.82 -0.26
C SER A 36 -12.64 14.89 -0.04
N ALA A 37 -11.90 13.84 -0.37
CA ALA A 37 -10.43 13.82 -0.32
C ALA A 37 -9.78 14.71 -1.38
N LYS A 38 -10.57 15.31 -2.29
CA LYS A 38 -10.13 16.26 -3.32
C LYS A 38 -10.31 17.72 -2.91
N GLU A 39 -11.14 17.98 -1.92
CA GLU A 39 -11.41 19.34 -1.44
C GLU A 39 -10.42 19.74 -0.35
N ASP A 40 -10.16 21.03 -0.25
CA ASP A 40 -9.42 21.57 0.89
C ASP A 40 -10.18 21.33 2.19
N GLY A 41 -9.45 21.11 3.28
CA GLY A 41 -10.07 20.97 4.60
C GLY A 41 -10.37 19.53 5.04
N TRP A 42 -10.23 18.49 4.19
CA TRP A 42 -10.40 17.10 4.64
C TRP A 42 -9.41 16.71 5.75
N LYS A 43 -8.18 17.26 5.69
CA LYS A 43 -7.15 17.01 6.73
C LYS A 43 -7.55 17.63 8.08
N GLN A 44 -8.20 18.79 8.07
CA GLN A 44 -8.71 19.45 9.26
C GLN A 44 -9.90 18.68 9.86
N ALA A 45 -10.72 18.05 9.02
CA ALA A 45 -11.81 17.20 9.49
C ALA A 45 -11.31 16.01 10.33
N LEU A 46 -10.16 15.46 9.99
CA LEU A 46 -9.54 14.38 10.77
C LEU A 46 -9.05 14.84 12.15
N LYS A 47 -8.85 16.14 12.38
CA LYS A 47 -8.44 16.68 13.70
C LYS A 47 -9.62 16.82 14.66
N LYS A 48 -10.86 16.78 14.15
CA LYS A 48 -12.07 16.86 14.96
C LYS A 48 -12.39 15.52 15.59
N ASP A 49 -13.15 15.56 16.68
CA ASP A 49 -13.62 14.36 17.35
C ASP A 49 -14.54 13.56 16.42
N ALA A 50 -14.38 12.26 16.47
CA ALA A 50 -15.20 11.27 15.80
C ALA A 50 -15.04 9.94 16.52
N ASP A 51 -16.07 9.11 16.51
CA ASP A 51 -16.02 7.76 17.06
C ASP A 51 -15.38 6.77 16.07
N LEU A 52 -15.49 7.11 14.77
CA LEU A 52 -14.99 6.28 13.66
C LEU A 52 -14.62 7.18 12.48
N VAL A 53 -13.54 6.85 11.79
CA VAL A 53 -13.20 7.44 10.48
C VAL A 53 -13.42 6.41 9.39
N VAL A 54 -14.38 6.67 8.51
CA VAL A 54 -14.67 5.83 7.34
C VAL A 54 -13.95 6.38 6.11
N ILE A 55 -13.30 5.51 5.36
CA ILE A 55 -12.51 5.86 4.19
C ILE A 55 -13.08 5.14 2.98
N ALA A 56 -13.75 5.87 2.09
CA ALA A 56 -14.19 5.38 0.79
C ALA A 56 -13.17 5.78 -0.27
N GLY A 57 -12.39 4.80 -0.73
CA GLY A 57 -11.28 5.04 -1.68
C GLY A 57 -10.36 3.86 -1.84
N GLY A 58 -9.31 4.02 -2.64
CA GLY A 58 -8.23 3.05 -2.81
C GLY A 58 -7.05 3.31 -1.87
N ASP A 59 -5.99 2.52 -2.03
CA ASP A 59 -4.80 2.47 -1.16
C ASP A 59 -4.19 3.84 -0.90
N GLY A 60 -4.01 4.66 -1.92
CA GLY A 60 -3.47 6.01 -1.77
C GLY A 60 -4.34 6.93 -0.88
N THR A 61 -5.67 6.74 -0.81
CA THR A 61 -6.55 7.50 0.09
C THR A 61 -6.50 6.90 1.49
N VAL A 62 -6.61 5.58 1.60
CA VAL A 62 -6.53 4.86 2.88
C VAL A 62 -5.19 5.14 3.55
N GLY A 63 -4.06 5.00 2.86
CA GLY A 63 -2.73 5.27 3.39
C GLY A 63 -2.55 6.72 3.85
N ARG A 64 -3.07 7.72 3.09
CA ARG A 64 -3.03 9.13 3.51
C ARG A 64 -3.79 9.41 4.80
N VAL A 65 -4.95 8.79 4.98
CA VAL A 65 -5.76 8.93 6.21
C VAL A 65 -5.09 8.17 7.34
N ALA A 66 -4.72 6.92 7.16
CA ALA A 66 -4.08 6.06 8.16
C ALA A 66 -2.84 6.74 8.77
N ARG A 67 -1.90 7.25 7.93
CA ARG A 67 -0.73 7.99 8.42
C ARG A 67 -1.05 9.20 9.29
N ARG A 68 -2.23 9.83 9.12
CA ARG A 68 -2.67 10.98 9.93
C ARG A 68 -3.41 10.58 11.19
N MET A 69 -3.94 9.37 11.21
CA MET A 69 -4.68 8.83 12.35
C MET A 69 -3.79 7.98 13.27
N ALA A 70 -2.54 7.76 12.89
CA ALA A 70 -1.55 7.04 13.69
C ALA A 70 -1.49 7.57 15.12
N GLY A 71 -1.57 6.68 16.11
CA GLY A 71 -1.49 6.99 17.53
C GLY A 71 -2.72 7.73 18.12
N ARG A 72 -3.78 7.98 17.33
CA ARG A 72 -4.95 8.76 17.82
C ARG A 72 -6.02 7.93 18.52
N GLY A 73 -5.96 6.62 18.47
CA GLY A 73 -6.92 5.73 19.13
C GLY A 73 -8.34 5.73 18.52
N ILE A 74 -8.59 6.47 17.43
CA ILE A 74 -9.85 6.45 16.70
C ILE A 74 -9.76 5.36 15.62
N PRO A 75 -10.67 4.36 15.62
CA PRO A 75 -10.64 3.29 14.64
C PRO A 75 -10.95 3.79 13.22
N LEU A 76 -10.45 3.06 12.24
CA LEU A 76 -10.70 3.28 10.82
C LEU A 76 -11.58 2.16 10.27
N ALA A 77 -12.42 2.49 9.29
CA ALA A 77 -13.14 1.50 8.49
C ALA A 77 -12.93 1.81 6.99
N ILE A 78 -12.84 0.79 6.17
CA ILE A 78 -12.59 0.92 4.74
C ILE A 78 -13.85 0.55 3.96
N LEU A 79 -14.22 1.39 3.00
CA LEU A 79 -15.11 1.06 1.88
C LEU A 79 -14.24 1.03 0.63
N PRO A 80 -13.76 -0.16 0.20
CA PRO A 80 -12.71 -0.30 -0.80
C PRO A 80 -13.24 -0.01 -2.20
N SER A 81 -13.04 1.20 -2.70
CA SER A 81 -13.48 1.65 -4.03
C SER A 81 -12.31 1.93 -5.00
N GLY A 82 -11.09 1.53 -4.68
CA GLY A 82 -9.91 1.71 -5.53
C GLY A 82 -9.71 0.59 -6.55
N THR A 83 -8.63 0.70 -7.33
CA THR A 83 -8.26 -0.28 -8.35
C THR A 83 -7.63 -1.53 -7.74
N ALA A 84 -6.63 -1.38 -6.88
CA ALA A 84 -5.90 -2.50 -6.27
C ALA A 84 -6.47 -2.88 -4.90
N ASN A 85 -6.71 -1.92 -4.04
CA ASN A 85 -7.21 -2.11 -2.67
C ASN A 85 -6.34 -3.09 -1.84
N ASN A 86 -5.01 -2.98 -1.96
CA ASN A 86 -4.04 -3.86 -1.29
C ASN A 86 -4.19 -3.83 0.24
N ILE A 87 -4.47 -2.65 0.82
CA ILE A 87 -4.70 -2.50 2.26
C ILE A 87 -5.97 -3.27 2.66
N ALA A 88 -7.08 -3.07 1.95
CA ALA A 88 -8.33 -3.78 2.24
C ALA A 88 -8.20 -5.29 2.00
N ARG A 89 -7.44 -5.73 0.98
CA ARG A 89 -7.13 -7.14 0.72
C ARG A 89 -6.32 -7.75 1.86
N SER A 90 -5.31 -7.07 2.33
CA SER A 90 -4.49 -7.54 3.46
C SER A 90 -5.30 -7.67 4.75
N LEU A 91 -6.39 -6.92 4.86
CA LEU A 91 -7.35 -6.97 5.96
C LEU A 91 -8.58 -7.86 5.67
N GLY A 92 -8.63 -8.57 4.54
CA GLY A 92 -9.74 -9.47 4.20
C GLY A 92 -11.08 -8.79 3.89
N GLN A 93 -11.06 -7.50 3.47
CA GLN A 93 -12.28 -6.69 3.28
C GLN A 93 -12.59 -6.31 1.82
N HIS A 94 -11.85 -6.83 0.86
CA HIS A 94 -11.81 -6.26 -0.50
C HIS A 94 -12.94 -6.67 -1.45
N GLU A 95 -13.69 -7.72 -1.19
CA GLU A 95 -14.73 -8.25 -2.10
C GLU A 95 -16.10 -8.31 -1.43
N ARG A 96 -16.27 -7.58 -0.32
CA ARG A 96 -17.53 -7.53 0.42
C ARG A 96 -18.37 -6.34 0.00
N PRO A 97 -19.72 -6.50 -0.15
CA PRO A 97 -20.62 -5.37 -0.35
C PRO A 97 -20.50 -4.33 0.76
N PHE A 98 -20.69 -3.06 0.43
CA PHE A 98 -20.56 -1.98 1.42
C PHE A 98 -21.61 -2.09 2.53
N GLU A 99 -22.82 -2.52 2.19
CA GLU A 99 -23.91 -2.77 3.15
C GLU A 99 -23.51 -3.83 4.19
N GLU A 100 -22.83 -4.88 3.74
CA GLU A 100 -22.33 -5.94 4.62
C GLU A 100 -21.22 -5.42 5.53
N LEU A 101 -20.25 -4.68 4.97
CA LEU A 101 -19.18 -4.07 5.77
C LEU A 101 -19.75 -3.14 6.84
N VAL A 102 -20.68 -2.24 6.46
CA VAL A 102 -21.26 -1.24 7.35
C VAL A 102 -22.10 -1.90 8.46
N SER A 103 -22.93 -2.87 8.13
CA SER A 103 -23.75 -3.59 9.13
C SER A 103 -22.91 -4.40 10.14
N GLY A 104 -21.71 -4.83 9.73
CA GLY A 104 -20.81 -5.58 10.58
C GLY A 104 -19.99 -4.72 11.56
N TRP A 105 -19.95 -3.39 11.44
CA TRP A 105 -19.04 -2.57 12.24
C TRP A 105 -19.35 -2.52 13.73
N GLU A 106 -20.60 -2.63 14.15
CA GLU A 106 -20.98 -2.60 15.57
C GLU A 106 -20.39 -3.80 16.35
N THR A 107 -20.25 -4.94 15.69
CA THR A 107 -19.70 -6.16 16.28
C THR A 107 -18.29 -6.50 15.79
N ALA A 108 -17.69 -5.58 15.03
CA ALA A 108 -16.38 -5.77 14.42
C ALA A 108 -15.27 -5.96 15.47
N GLY A 109 -14.41 -6.92 15.22
CA GLY A 109 -13.08 -6.96 15.83
C GLY A 109 -12.22 -5.77 15.34
N ARG A 110 -11.02 -5.67 15.88
CA ARG A 110 -10.04 -4.66 15.47
C ARG A 110 -8.74 -5.34 15.06
N ALA A 111 -8.18 -4.92 13.93
CA ALA A 111 -6.82 -5.27 13.53
C ALA A 111 -5.93 -4.04 13.64
N LYS A 112 -4.75 -4.22 14.20
CA LYS A 112 -3.70 -3.18 14.17
C LYS A 112 -2.95 -3.28 12.85
N LEU A 113 -2.54 -2.13 12.36
CA LEU A 113 -1.62 -2.01 11.23
C LEU A 113 -0.50 -1.05 11.65
N ASP A 114 0.73 -1.48 11.43
CA ASP A 114 1.89 -0.66 11.75
C ASP A 114 1.95 0.56 10.82
N VAL A 115 2.40 1.66 11.38
CA VAL A 115 2.83 2.83 10.60
C VAL A 115 4.33 2.79 10.53
N CYS A 116 4.86 2.80 9.33
CA CYS A 116 6.28 2.74 9.10
C CYS A 116 6.84 4.13 8.75
N SER A 117 8.13 4.32 8.95
CA SER A 117 8.83 5.55 8.59
C SER A 117 10.02 5.25 7.70
N ALA A 118 10.28 6.13 6.74
CA ALA A 118 11.51 6.12 5.95
C ALA A 118 12.14 7.50 5.98
N LYS A 119 13.46 7.54 6.19
CA LYS A 119 14.27 8.75 6.14
C LYS A 119 15.31 8.57 5.04
N GLY A 120 15.38 9.54 4.14
CA GLY A 120 16.30 9.54 3.03
C GLY A 120 16.77 10.96 2.71
N PRO A 121 17.50 11.15 1.61
CA PRO A 121 17.94 12.49 1.17
C PRO A 121 16.81 13.51 0.99
N TRP A 122 15.60 13.01 0.72
CA TRP A 122 14.37 13.83 0.61
C TRP A 122 13.73 14.21 1.96
N GLY A 123 14.31 13.83 3.10
CA GLY A 123 13.76 13.99 4.44
C GLY A 123 13.01 12.75 4.95
N ALA A 124 12.17 12.92 5.97
CA ALA A 124 11.40 11.85 6.59
C ALA A 124 9.99 11.72 5.98
N ARG A 125 9.48 10.48 5.91
CA ARG A 125 8.14 10.17 5.43
C ARG A 125 7.59 8.92 6.12
N ASN A 126 6.34 8.98 6.59
CA ASN A 126 5.62 7.80 7.04
C ASN A 126 4.95 7.09 5.86
N PHE A 127 4.84 5.77 5.95
CA PHE A 127 4.22 4.92 4.94
C PHE A 127 3.44 3.76 5.58
N ILE A 128 2.61 3.07 4.78
CA ILE A 128 1.70 2.02 5.25
C ILE A 128 1.91 0.72 4.48
N GLU A 129 2.20 0.78 3.17
CA GLU A 129 2.24 -0.41 2.31
C GLU A 129 3.64 -1.02 2.26
N GLY A 130 4.60 -0.25 1.82
CA GLY A 130 5.97 -0.75 1.68
C GLY A 130 6.95 0.26 1.10
N ILE A 131 8.21 -0.15 1.09
CA ILE A 131 9.35 0.52 0.46
C ILE A 131 10.15 -0.49 -0.34
N GLY A 132 10.55 -0.13 -1.54
CA GLY A 132 11.31 -1.05 -2.37
C GLY A 132 12.04 -0.42 -3.53
N VAL A 133 12.87 -1.24 -4.18
CA VAL A 133 13.70 -0.87 -5.33
C VAL A 133 13.56 -1.91 -6.45
N GLY A 134 13.85 -1.49 -7.66
CA GLY A 134 13.80 -2.37 -8.84
C GLY A 134 12.42 -2.40 -9.49
N LEU A 135 11.86 -3.58 -9.72
CA LEU A 135 10.71 -3.79 -10.62
C LEU A 135 9.50 -2.91 -10.33
N PHE A 136 9.05 -2.78 -9.08
CA PHE A 136 7.88 -1.95 -8.77
C PHE A 136 8.17 -0.47 -8.90
N ALA A 137 9.35 -0.03 -8.46
CA ALA A 137 9.76 1.35 -8.64
C ALA A 137 9.87 1.70 -10.14
N GLY A 138 10.39 0.79 -10.97
CA GLY A 138 10.42 0.92 -12.43
C GLY A 138 9.01 1.04 -13.03
N LEU A 139 8.07 0.17 -12.62
CA LEU A 139 6.68 0.25 -13.08
C LEU A 139 5.99 1.57 -12.72
N LEU A 140 6.27 2.12 -11.54
CA LEU A 140 5.75 3.42 -11.14
C LEU A 140 6.34 4.54 -12.01
N ALA A 141 7.64 4.47 -12.33
CA ALA A 141 8.29 5.43 -13.22
C ALA A 141 7.66 5.41 -14.62
N ASP A 142 7.47 4.21 -15.20
CA ASP A 142 6.86 4.05 -16.51
C ASP A 142 5.39 4.51 -16.53
N SER A 143 4.65 4.33 -15.42
CA SER A 143 3.23 4.71 -15.35
C SER A 143 3.01 6.23 -15.30
N GLU A 144 4.01 7.01 -14.88
CA GLU A 144 3.93 8.47 -14.91
C GLU A 144 4.01 9.04 -16.34
N ASP A 145 4.62 8.30 -17.26
CA ASP A 145 4.81 8.71 -18.66
C ASP A 145 3.78 8.10 -19.61
N GLU A 146 3.07 7.04 -19.22
CA GLU A 146 2.01 6.42 -20.02
C GLU A 146 0.65 7.05 -19.75
N LYS A 147 -0.16 7.19 -20.84
CA LYS A 147 -1.58 7.53 -20.70
C LYS A 147 -2.29 6.47 -19.87
N GLU A 148 -3.01 6.92 -18.86
CA GLU A 148 -3.78 6.09 -17.93
C GLU A 148 -4.57 5.00 -18.69
N THR A 149 -4.36 3.73 -18.36
CA THR A 149 -5.08 2.61 -18.99
C THR A 149 -6.58 2.80 -18.74
N LYS A 150 -7.34 3.09 -19.78
CA LYS A 150 -8.80 3.22 -19.69
C LYS A 150 -9.42 1.85 -19.43
N GLY A 151 -10.44 1.80 -18.59
CA GLY A 151 -11.21 0.59 -18.33
C GLY A 151 -11.44 0.32 -16.84
N THR A 152 -12.06 -0.83 -16.55
CA THR A 152 -12.41 -1.25 -15.21
C THR A 152 -11.17 -1.52 -14.35
N ALA A 153 -11.34 -1.51 -13.02
CA ALA A 153 -10.29 -1.83 -12.04
C ALA A 153 -9.59 -3.15 -12.39
N LYS A 154 -10.34 -4.19 -12.73
CA LYS A 154 -9.79 -5.49 -13.16
C LYS A 154 -8.88 -5.36 -14.39
N ARG A 155 -9.30 -4.64 -15.44
CA ARG A 155 -8.48 -4.45 -16.64
C ARG A 155 -7.19 -3.68 -16.35
N LYS A 156 -7.24 -2.70 -15.43
CA LYS A 156 -6.06 -1.94 -14.99
C LYS A 156 -5.07 -2.86 -14.26
N VAL A 157 -5.54 -3.71 -13.35
CA VAL A 157 -4.72 -4.71 -12.64
C VAL A 157 -4.10 -5.71 -13.63
N ASP A 158 -4.90 -6.29 -14.52
CA ASP A 158 -4.40 -7.24 -15.55
C ASP A 158 -3.35 -6.61 -16.47
N SER A 159 -3.53 -5.35 -16.84
CA SER A 159 -2.55 -4.60 -17.63
C SER A 159 -1.25 -4.40 -16.84
N ALA A 160 -1.33 -4.00 -15.58
CA ALA A 160 -0.16 -3.83 -14.72
C ALA A 160 0.60 -5.14 -14.50
N LEU A 161 -0.11 -6.28 -14.33
CA LEU A 161 0.52 -7.61 -14.22
C LEU A 161 1.27 -7.99 -15.51
N ARG A 162 0.67 -7.75 -16.68
CA ARG A 162 1.36 -8.01 -17.97
C ARG A 162 2.61 -7.14 -18.12
N ARG A 163 2.55 -5.87 -17.73
CA ARG A 163 3.71 -4.97 -17.75
C ARG A 163 4.80 -5.45 -16.81
N LEU A 164 4.44 -5.82 -15.57
CA LEU A 164 5.37 -6.36 -14.59
C LEU A 164 6.07 -7.62 -15.12
N LYS A 165 5.32 -8.55 -15.70
CA LYS A 165 5.87 -9.77 -16.28
C LYS A 165 6.85 -9.48 -17.43
N ARG A 166 6.52 -8.52 -18.31
CA ARG A 166 7.43 -8.07 -19.37
C ARG A 166 8.68 -7.43 -18.78
N ALA A 167 8.52 -6.51 -17.82
CA ALA A 167 9.63 -5.85 -17.15
C ALA A 167 10.53 -6.89 -16.44
N THR A 168 9.97 -7.87 -15.74
CA THR A 168 10.73 -8.93 -15.08
C THR A 168 11.64 -9.69 -16.05
N ARG A 169 11.16 -9.96 -17.27
CA ARG A 169 11.96 -10.69 -18.29
C ARG A 169 13.13 -9.86 -18.84
N GLN A 170 13.03 -8.53 -18.81
CA GLN A 170 13.96 -7.61 -19.46
C GLN A 170 14.84 -6.84 -18.45
N ALA A 171 14.43 -6.75 -17.19
CA ALA A 171 15.15 -5.99 -16.19
C ALA A 171 16.58 -6.50 -15.97
N GLU A 172 17.50 -5.58 -15.80
CA GLU A 172 18.85 -5.89 -15.29
C GLU A 172 18.83 -5.81 -13.76
N ALA A 173 19.57 -6.71 -13.11
CA ALA A 173 19.70 -6.67 -11.66
C ALA A 173 20.56 -5.48 -11.23
N ILE A 174 20.06 -4.71 -10.27
CA ILE A 174 20.76 -3.58 -9.67
C ILE A 174 21.58 -4.03 -8.47
N GLN A 175 22.77 -3.44 -8.29
CA GLN A 175 23.56 -3.65 -7.08
C GLN A 175 22.94 -2.83 -5.94
N VAL A 176 22.57 -3.51 -4.86
CA VAL A 176 22.02 -2.89 -3.64
C VAL A 176 22.92 -3.25 -2.47
N VAL A 177 23.38 -2.24 -1.74
CA VAL A 177 24.04 -2.41 -0.44
C VAL A 177 23.00 -2.14 0.62
N ALA A 178 22.65 -3.15 1.42
CA ALA A 178 21.57 -3.06 2.39
C ALA A 178 21.77 -3.97 3.59
N SER A 179 21.18 -3.58 4.72
CA SER A 179 21.09 -4.46 5.88
C SER A 179 19.70 -4.43 6.51
N LEU A 180 19.28 -5.55 7.09
CA LEU A 180 18.04 -5.71 7.83
C LEU A 180 18.37 -6.06 9.28
N ASP A 181 18.02 -5.17 10.22
CA ASP A 181 18.39 -5.27 11.64
C ASP A 181 19.91 -5.49 11.88
N GLY A 182 20.75 -4.88 11.00
CA GLY A 182 22.20 -5.01 11.03
C GLY A 182 22.74 -6.27 10.34
N ARG A 183 21.88 -7.19 9.90
CA ARG A 183 22.29 -8.33 9.07
C ARG A 183 22.47 -7.86 7.63
N ASP A 184 23.61 -8.14 7.04
CA ASP A 184 23.86 -7.85 5.63
C ASP A 184 22.92 -8.66 4.72
N ILE A 185 22.22 -7.94 3.85
CA ILE A 185 21.37 -8.46 2.77
C ILE A 185 21.76 -7.83 1.43
N SER A 186 23.01 -7.38 1.30
CA SER A 186 23.50 -6.79 0.06
C SER A 186 23.53 -7.81 -1.07
N GLY A 187 23.27 -7.38 -2.30
CA GLY A 187 23.24 -8.26 -3.44
C GLY A 187 22.86 -7.59 -4.75
N ARG A 188 22.74 -8.40 -5.80
CA ARG A 188 22.20 -7.97 -7.09
C ARG A 188 20.75 -8.43 -7.19
N TYR A 189 19.84 -7.47 -7.27
CA TYR A 189 18.40 -7.72 -7.22
C TYR A 189 17.67 -7.16 -8.44
N LEU A 190 16.71 -7.92 -8.94
CA LEU A 190 15.64 -7.41 -9.80
C LEU A 190 14.64 -6.61 -8.96
N MET A 191 14.44 -7.05 -7.70
CA MET A 191 13.50 -6.45 -6.76
C MET A 191 13.93 -6.72 -5.32
N LEU A 192 13.92 -5.68 -4.48
CA LEU A 192 13.94 -5.77 -3.02
C LEU A 192 12.75 -4.97 -2.52
N GLU A 193 11.82 -5.63 -1.80
CA GLU A 193 10.59 -5.03 -1.28
C GLU A 193 10.45 -5.31 0.21
N ALA A 194 10.49 -4.27 1.05
CA ALA A 194 10.14 -4.36 2.46
C ALA A 194 8.65 -4.01 2.62
N LEU A 195 7.85 -5.02 2.90
CA LEU A 195 6.40 -4.98 2.92
C LEU A 195 5.86 -4.98 4.34
N ASN A 196 4.93 -4.10 4.61
CA ASN A 196 4.13 -4.01 5.84
C ASN A 196 2.74 -4.67 5.68
N LEU A 197 2.43 -5.09 4.46
CA LEU A 197 1.17 -5.72 4.05
C LEU A 197 1.44 -7.01 3.28
N HIS A 198 0.43 -7.87 3.20
CA HIS A 198 0.50 -9.07 2.36
C HIS A 198 0.52 -8.76 0.86
N TYR A 199 -0.23 -7.73 0.44
CA TYR A 199 -0.46 -7.40 -0.97
C TYR A 199 0.25 -6.12 -1.36
N VAL A 200 0.79 -6.10 -2.59
CA VAL A 200 1.50 -4.96 -3.18
C VAL A 200 1.28 -4.87 -4.69
N GLY A 201 1.46 -3.69 -5.24
CA GLY A 201 1.36 -3.43 -6.67
C GLY A 201 0.01 -3.87 -7.26
N PRO A 202 -0.01 -4.62 -8.37
CA PRO A 202 -1.27 -5.10 -8.96
C PRO A 202 -1.85 -6.31 -8.21
N ASN A 203 -2.20 -6.12 -6.95
CA ASN A 203 -2.85 -7.09 -6.05
C ASN A 203 -2.02 -8.36 -5.75
N MET A 204 -0.70 -8.32 -5.86
CA MET A 204 0.10 -9.52 -5.65
C MET A 204 0.36 -9.79 -4.18
N ARG A 205 0.13 -11.02 -3.73
CA ARG A 205 0.41 -11.47 -2.37
C ARG A 205 1.85 -11.92 -2.25
N LEU A 206 2.78 -11.01 -2.03
CA LEU A 206 4.22 -11.31 -1.94
C LEU A 206 4.68 -11.64 -0.52
N ALA A 207 4.16 -10.94 0.50
CA ALA A 207 4.46 -11.22 1.90
C ALA A 207 3.54 -12.35 2.40
N LEU A 208 4.12 -13.54 2.58
CA LEU A 208 3.37 -14.75 2.90
C LEU A 208 3.42 -15.12 4.39
N GLU A 209 4.47 -14.71 5.10
CA GLU A 209 4.76 -15.14 6.48
C GLU A 209 4.41 -14.10 7.52
N GLY A 210 4.57 -12.80 7.19
CA GLY A 210 4.26 -11.69 8.08
C GLY A 210 2.76 -11.53 8.29
N GLN A 211 2.40 -10.78 9.34
CA GLN A 211 1.02 -10.31 9.53
C GLN A 211 1.01 -8.80 9.69
N PRO A 212 0.09 -8.08 9.04
CA PRO A 212 -0.06 -6.65 9.26
C PRO A 212 -0.18 -6.34 10.76
N GLY A 213 0.66 -5.44 11.27
CA GLY A 213 0.63 -5.02 12.69
C GLY A 213 1.43 -5.91 13.63
N ASP A 214 2.31 -6.77 13.14
CA ASP A 214 3.20 -7.61 13.97
C ASP A 214 4.53 -6.93 14.34
N GLY A 215 4.71 -5.69 13.92
CA GLY A 215 5.90 -4.89 14.22
C GLY A 215 7.12 -5.24 13.38
N GLN A 216 6.96 -5.87 12.23
CA GLN A 216 8.05 -6.26 11.33
C GLN A 216 7.69 -6.05 9.86
N PHE A 217 8.72 -5.79 9.05
CA PHE A 217 8.63 -5.95 7.60
C PHE A 217 8.80 -7.41 7.20
N GLU A 218 8.20 -7.80 6.10
CA GLU A 218 8.65 -8.93 5.31
C GLU A 218 9.39 -8.40 4.08
N VAL A 219 10.71 -8.65 4.03
CA VAL A 219 11.59 -8.19 2.95
C VAL A 219 11.71 -9.29 1.92
N VAL A 220 11.05 -9.13 0.79
CA VAL A 220 11.06 -10.07 -0.33
C VAL A 220 12.19 -9.71 -1.29
N LEU A 221 13.02 -10.69 -1.63
CA LEU A 221 14.19 -10.54 -2.47
C LEU A 221 14.03 -11.35 -3.76
N VAL A 222 14.20 -10.73 -4.90
CA VAL A 222 14.23 -11.40 -6.21
C VAL A 222 15.56 -11.09 -6.87
N THR A 223 16.45 -12.06 -6.85
CA THR A 223 17.75 -12.01 -7.55
C THR A 223 17.58 -12.30 -9.04
N GLU A 224 18.67 -12.19 -9.79
CA GLU A 224 18.68 -12.59 -11.21
C GLU A 224 18.39 -14.09 -11.40
N ASP A 225 18.90 -14.93 -10.52
CA ASP A 225 18.66 -16.38 -10.53
C ASP A 225 17.19 -16.72 -10.22
N GLU A 226 16.50 -15.88 -9.43
CA GLU A 226 15.09 -16.04 -9.10
C GLU A 226 14.13 -15.52 -10.19
N ARG A 227 14.64 -14.94 -11.28
CA ARG A 227 13.84 -14.38 -12.39
C ARG A 227 12.79 -15.37 -12.90
N THR A 228 13.19 -16.58 -13.22
CA THR A 228 12.29 -17.62 -13.74
C THR A 228 11.20 -17.97 -12.72
N ARG A 229 11.58 -18.12 -11.45
CA ARG A 229 10.63 -18.38 -10.35
C ARG A 229 9.63 -17.25 -10.19
N PHE A 230 10.09 -16.00 -10.28
CA PHE A 230 9.19 -14.86 -10.18
C PHE A 230 8.23 -14.75 -11.38
N VAL A 231 8.69 -15.05 -12.61
CA VAL A 231 7.79 -15.14 -13.78
C VAL A 231 6.75 -16.24 -13.59
N GLN A 232 7.14 -17.41 -13.08
CA GLN A 232 6.21 -18.51 -12.77
C GLN A 232 5.19 -18.10 -11.69
N TYR A 233 5.64 -17.36 -10.68
CA TYR A 233 4.75 -16.76 -9.68
C TYR A 233 3.71 -15.86 -10.32
N LEU A 234 4.12 -14.94 -11.20
CA LEU A 234 3.22 -14.02 -11.91
C LEU A 234 2.21 -14.76 -12.80
N ASP A 235 2.64 -15.85 -13.47
CA ASP A 235 1.76 -16.69 -14.28
C ASP A 235 0.71 -17.39 -13.41
N ALA A 236 1.15 -18.02 -12.33
CA ALA A 236 0.27 -18.72 -11.38
C ALA A 236 -0.72 -17.74 -10.74
N TRP A 237 -0.26 -16.54 -10.37
CA TRP A 237 -1.13 -15.49 -9.82
C TRP A 237 -2.19 -15.03 -10.81
N GLN A 238 -1.82 -14.76 -12.06
CA GLN A 238 -2.75 -14.36 -13.12
C GLN A 238 -3.80 -15.43 -13.43
N GLU A 239 -3.44 -16.70 -13.30
CA GLU A 239 -4.30 -17.85 -13.53
C GLU A 239 -5.09 -18.30 -12.28
N ASN A 240 -5.00 -17.56 -11.17
CA ASN A 240 -5.61 -17.89 -9.87
C ASN A 240 -5.28 -19.30 -9.37
N ARG A 241 -4.03 -19.75 -9.59
CA ARG A 241 -3.60 -21.06 -9.08
C ARG A 241 -3.44 -21.02 -7.55
N GLU A 242 -3.86 -22.08 -6.87
CA GLU A 242 -3.78 -22.17 -5.41
C GLU A 242 -2.34 -22.22 -4.89
N ARG A 243 -1.42 -22.79 -5.67
CA ARG A 243 0.00 -22.93 -5.29
C ARG A 243 0.85 -21.90 -6.01
N LEU A 244 1.33 -20.94 -5.25
CA LEU A 244 2.28 -19.93 -5.69
C LEU A 244 3.72 -20.38 -5.37
N ALA A 245 4.67 -19.99 -6.21
CA ALA A 245 6.09 -20.17 -5.90
C ALA A 245 6.45 -19.29 -4.69
N ILE A 246 7.13 -19.86 -3.71
CA ILE A 246 7.63 -19.12 -2.55
C ILE A 246 8.87 -18.35 -2.99
N LEU A 247 8.86 -17.04 -2.75
CA LEU A 247 10.01 -16.17 -2.99
C LEU A 247 10.85 -16.05 -1.71
N PRO A 248 12.17 -15.90 -1.83
CA PRO A 248 13.01 -15.65 -0.66
C PRO A 248 12.56 -14.40 0.08
N SER A 249 12.38 -14.50 1.38
CA SER A 249 12.05 -13.37 2.23
C SER A 249 12.78 -13.41 3.57
N HIS A 250 12.88 -12.25 4.22
CA HIS A 250 13.41 -12.08 5.56
C HIS A 250 12.50 -11.18 6.36
N ARG A 251 12.41 -11.42 7.67
CA ARG A 251 11.63 -10.57 8.57
C ARG A 251 12.55 -9.71 9.42
N GLY A 252 12.17 -8.45 9.62
CA GLY A 252 12.94 -7.51 10.44
C GLY A 252 12.23 -6.19 10.62
N LYS A 253 12.82 -5.30 11.41
CA LYS A 253 12.21 -4.02 11.85
C LYS A 253 12.86 -2.80 11.24
N ARG A 254 14.13 -2.89 10.86
CA ARG A 254 14.94 -1.76 10.36
C ARG A 254 15.68 -2.18 9.12
N LEU A 255 15.36 -1.51 8.01
CA LEU A 255 16.02 -1.66 6.72
C LEU A 255 16.90 -0.45 6.47
N HIS A 256 18.18 -0.69 6.20
CA HIS A 256 19.15 0.30 5.79
C HIS A 256 19.56 0.04 4.35
N ILE A 257 19.58 1.07 3.51
CA ILE A 257 19.99 1.00 2.10
C ILE A 257 20.98 2.13 1.80
N GLU A 258 22.14 1.79 1.25
CA GLU A 258 23.01 2.75 0.59
C GLU A 258 22.45 3.05 -0.81
N TRP A 259 21.72 4.14 -0.92
CA TRP A 259 20.98 4.48 -2.13
C TRP A 259 21.85 5.33 -3.08
N THR A 260 22.04 4.84 -4.28
CA THR A 260 22.87 5.49 -5.32
C THR A 260 22.04 6.13 -6.44
N GLY A 261 20.75 6.40 -6.18
CA GLY A 261 19.87 7.10 -7.12
C GLY A 261 19.08 6.21 -8.07
N PHE A 262 19.14 4.88 -7.92
CA PHE A 262 18.25 3.99 -8.65
C PHE A 262 16.78 4.21 -8.24
N PRO A 263 15.80 3.88 -9.10
CA PRO A 263 14.40 4.02 -8.75
C PRO A 263 14.05 3.30 -7.45
N LEU A 264 13.47 4.06 -6.50
CA LEU A 264 12.98 3.58 -5.21
C LEU A 264 11.56 4.10 -5.02
N HIS A 265 10.68 3.29 -4.49
CA HIS A 265 9.35 3.73 -4.12
C HIS A 265 9.08 3.64 -2.62
N ILE A 266 8.16 4.47 -2.13
CA ILE A 266 7.58 4.41 -0.79
C ILE A 266 6.08 4.57 -0.97
N ASP A 267 5.29 3.53 -0.67
CA ASP A 267 3.89 3.43 -1.09
C ASP A 267 3.75 3.74 -2.61
N ASP A 268 2.92 4.72 -2.95
CA ASP A 268 2.66 5.20 -4.31
C ASP A 268 3.64 6.29 -4.81
N LYS A 269 4.73 6.55 -4.09
CA LYS A 269 5.65 7.66 -4.43
C LYS A 269 7.00 7.14 -4.88
N LEU A 270 7.43 7.64 -6.04
CA LEU A 270 8.73 7.35 -6.65
C LEU A 270 9.82 8.32 -6.16
N TYR A 271 11.03 7.82 -6.04
CA TYR A 271 12.25 8.57 -5.76
C TYR A 271 13.38 8.11 -6.72
N PRO A 272 14.27 9.02 -7.17
CA PRO A 272 14.15 10.45 -6.95
C PRO A 272 12.88 11.00 -7.60
N LYS A 273 12.37 12.13 -7.10
CA LYS A 273 11.27 12.84 -7.75
C LYS A 273 11.70 13.35 -9.13
N LYS A 274 10.74 13.74 -9.98
CA LYS A 274 11.05 14.48 -11.20
C LYS A 274 11.77 15.78 -10.83
N ASN A 275 12.92 16.05 -11.50
CA ASN A 275 13.79 17.21 -11.22
C ASN A 275 14.27 17.29 -9.76
N PRO A 276 14.99 16.28 -9.24
CA PRO A 276 15.49 16.28 -7.88
C PRO A 276 16.60 17.32 -7.71
N GLU A 277 16.73 17.89 -6.51
CA GLU A 277 17.95 18.62 -6.17
C GLU A 277 19.14 17.65 -6.10
N PRO A 278 20.38 18.10 -6.39
CA PRO A 278 21.56 17.22 -6.38
C PRO A 278 21.73 16.41 -5.07
N LYS A 279 21.38 17.00 -3.92
CA LYS A 279 21.40 16.34 -2.60
C LYS A 279 20.33 15.28 -2.41
N GLU A 280 19.34 15.22 -3.28
CA GLU A 280 18.20 14.26 -3.21
C GLU A 280 18.42 13.03 -4.10
N ILE A 281 19.57 12.94 -4.80
CA ILE A 281 19.83 11.91 -5.82
C ILE A 281 20.43 10.63 -5.21
N ALA A 282 21.22 10.76 -4.14
CA ALA A 282 21.89 9.61 -3.52
C ALA A 282 22.09 9.86 -2.01
N GLY A 283 22.29 8.79 -1.25
CA GLY A 283 22.55 8.84 0.19
C GLY A 283 22.06 7.59 0.91
N VAL A 284 21.90 7.72 2.21
CA VAL A 284 21.37 6.64 3.05
C VAL A 284 19.84 6.73 3.11
N VAL A 285 19.19 5.59 2.99
CA VAL A 285 17.75 5.43 3.24
C VAL A 285 17.57 4.45 4.39
N ASP A 286 17.02 4.96 5.50
CA ASP A 286 16.68 4.18 6.67
C ASP A 286 15.16 4.05 6.76
N ALA A 287 14.66 2.82 6.73
CA ALA A 287 13.24 2.54 6.96
C ALA A 287 13.05 1.71 8.24
N ALA A 288 12.00 2.02 8.99
CA ALA A 288 11.71 1.32 10.24
C ALA A 288 10.21 1.22 10.49
N VAL A 289 9.80 0.13 11.14
CA VAL A 289 8.49 0.04 11.77
C VAL A 289 8.48 0.95 12.98
N SER A 290 7.52 1.87 13.05
CA SER A 290 7.41 2.79 14.19
C SER A 290 6.59 2.18 15.34
N ALA A 291 6.60 2.84 16.49
CA ALA A 291 5.73 2.46 17.61
C ALA A 291 4.26 2.84 17.37
N ASP A 292 3.99 3.74 16.43
CA ASP A 292 2.64 4.18 16.11
C ASP A 292 1.92 3.12 15.28
N THR A 293 0.68 2.85 15.63
CA THR A 293 -0.22 1.96 14.89
C THR A 293 -1.53 2.66 14.58
N VAL A 294 -2.27 2.11 13.62
CA VAL A 294 -3.67 2.43 13.39
C VAL A 294 -4.52 1.18 13.56
N GLU A 295 -5.74 1.34 14.03
CA GLU A 295 -6.70 0.24 14.19
C GLU A 295 -7.75 0.30 13.09
N PHE A 296 -7.99 -0.83 12.45
CA PHE A 296 -9.07 -1.00 11.47
C PHE A 296 -10.16 -1.87 12.04
N LEU A 297 -11.42 -1.51 11.80
CA LEU A 297 -12.56 -2.38 12.08
C LEU A 297 -12.51 -3.59 11.14
N MET A 298 -12.75 -4.77 11.72
CA MET A 298 -12.76 -6.06 11.02
C MET A 298 -14.15 -6.69 11.14
N PRO A 299 -15.10 -6.34 10.25
CA PRO A 299 -16.42 -6.97 10.22
C PRO A 299 -16.27 -8.48 10.02
N LYS A 300 -17.04 -9.23 10.77
CA LYS A 300 -17.07 -10.71 10.68
C LYS A 300 -17.78 -11.18 9.42
#